data_d6bf5d555d77118ea32a909c1faac348
#
_entry.id   d6bf5d555d77118ea32a909c1faac348
#
_cell.length_a   1.000
_cell.length_b   1.000
_cell.length_c   1.000
_cell.angle_alpha   90.00
_cell.angle_beta   90.00
_cell.angle_gamma   90.00
#
_symmetry.space_group_name_H-M   'P 1'
#
loop_
_entity.id
_entity.type
_entity.pdbx_description
1 polymer ?
#
loop_
_entity_poly.entity_id
_entity_poly.type
_entity_poly.pdbx_seq_one_letter_code
_entity_poly.pdbx_strand_id
1 'polypeptide(L)'
;PIYPETRGITSNWLYHAVKKILSRLNLDEDPIPEEILKTYKLPNLRTALIWIHMPKNPNDALAARKRFAFEEIFLIQLERQQARAESLEKAAFVIDKSLADIEPFIKRFPFIATDAQNRAIKAILNDFAKGHPMSRLLEGDVGSGKTAVAATAAYAVATSKPKGQNFGTLQTAYMAPTEILARQHFESFIKYFSHLPINIGLITGSGCRKFPSKINSNGWTDISRSQLLKWVASGEIAVLVGTHALIQKSVKFKHLALAVVDEQHRFGTAQRQKLVSKHEAIPHLLSMTATPIPRTLALTLYGDLDLTLLDEMPAGRKKIITEIVVPAKRNNAYEKIREELNAGRQLFVIC
;
A
#
# COMPACT_ATOMS: atom_id res chain seq x y z
N PRO A 1 -28.59 -29.27 0.82
CA PRO A 1 -27.80 -28.51 -0.12
C PRO A 1 -28.27 -28.72 -1.56
N ILE A 2 -28.10 -27.72 -2.41
CA ILE A 2 -28.35 -27.79 -3.85
C ILE A 2 -26.99 -27.67 -4.52
N TYR A 3 -26.67 -28.64 -5.36
CA TYR A 3 -25.41 -28.64 -6.13
C TYR A 3 -25.66 -28.20 -7.56
N PRO A 4 -24.69 -27.55 -8.22
CA PRO A 4 -24.80 -27.24 -9.65
C PRO A 4 -24.97 -28.50 -10.47
N GLU A 5 -25.95 -28.51 -11.36
CA GLU A 5 -26.22 -29.63 -12.23
C GLU A 5 -25.56 -29.49 -13.59
N THR A 6 -25.08 -30.58 -14.14
CA THR A 6 -24.53 -30.66 -15.50
C THR A 6 -25.16 -31.85 -16.26
N ARG A 7 -24.95 -31.92 -17.56
CA ARG A 7 -25.51 -33.03 -18.36
C ARG A 7 -25.03 -34.38 -17.82
N GLY A 8 -25.98 -35.20 -17.33
CA GLY A 8 -25.72 -36.52 -16.76
C GLY A 8 -25.38 -36.57 -15.28
N ILE A 9 -25.26 -35.41 -14.58
CA ILE A 9 -24.98 -35.36 -13.15
C ILE A 9 -26.01 -34.44 -12.48
N THR A 10 -26.88 -35.04 -11.67
CA THR A 10 -27.93 -34.33 -10.93
C THR A 10 -27.44 -33.94 -9.51
N SER A 11 -28.06 -32.92 -8.90
CA SER A 11 -27.83 -32.51 -7.53
C SER A 11 -28.02 -33.68 -6.54
N ASN A 12 -29.00 -34.53 -6.77
CA ASN A 12 -29.25 -35.69 -5.95
C ASN A 12 -28.14 -36.76 -6.05
N TRP A 13 -27.61 -36.98 -7.23
CA TRP A 13 -26.48 -37.89 -7.43
C TRP A 13 -25.26 -37.39 -6.65
N LEU A 14 -24.94 -36.07 -6.75
CA LEU A 14 -23.86 -35.46 -5.99
C LEU A 14 -24.06 -35.57 -4.47
N TYR A 15 -25.29 -35.37 -4.00
CA TYR A 15 -25.62 -35.55 -2.58
C TYR A 15 -25.28 -36.97 -2.09
N HIS A 16 -25.69 -37.99 -2.81
CA HIS A 16 -25.40 -39.38 -2.42
C HIS A 16 -23.92 -39.74 -2.55
N ALA A 17 -23.22 -39.23 -3.56
CA ALA A 17 -21.79 -39.42 -3.70
C ALA A 17 -21.00 -38.76 -2.55
N VAL A 18 -21.31 -37.54 -2.19
CA VAL A 18 -20.69 -36.80 -1.05
C VAL A 18 -21.00 -37.55 0.26
N LYS A 19 -22.24 -37.99 0.49
CA LYS A 19 -22.61 -38.76 1.68
C LYS A 19 -21.77 -40.03 1.83
N LYS A 20 -21.56 -40.76 0.74
CA LYS A 20 -20.75 -41.99 0.70
C LYS A 20 -19.27 -41.70 1.01
N ILE A 21 -18.73 -40.59 0.51
CA ILE A 21 -17.34 -40.14 0.81
C ILE A 21 -17.22 -39.78 2.27
N LEU A 22 -18.10 -38.92 2.79
CA LEU A 22 -18.04 -38.44 4.18
C LEU A 22 -18.19 -39.57 5.20
N SER A 23 -18.93 -40.65 4.87
CA SER A 23 -19.06 -41.80 5.74
C SER A 23 -17.77 -42.64 5.92
N ARG A 24 -16.84 -42.51 4.95
CA ARG A 24 -15.55 -43.24 4.90
C ARG A 24 -14.35 -42.35 5.15
N LEU A 25 -14.56 -41.04 5.28
CA LEU A 25 -13.47 -40.08 5.43
C LEU A 25 -12.87 -40.19 6.86
N ASN A 26 -11.62 -40.58 6.92
CA ASN A 26 -10.80 -40.39 8.12
C ASN A 26 -10.10 -39.03 7.94
N LEU A 27 -10.34 -38.14 8.91
CA LEU A 27 -9.64 -36.85 9.01
C LEU A 27 -8.65 -36.99 10.13
N ASP A 28 -7.36 -36.88 9.80
CA ASP A 28 -6.30 -37.11 10.78
C ASP A 28 -6.21 -35.98 11.80
N GLU A 29 -6.29 -34.70 11.37
CA GLU A 29 -6.24 -33.55 12.29
C GLU A 29 -7.10 -32.38 11.80
N ASP A 30 -7.62 -31.59 12.75
CA ASP A 30 -8.27 -30.31 12.45
C ASP A 30 -7.19 -29.22 12.35
N PRO A 31 -7.13 -28.45 11.25
CA PRO A 31 -6.14 -27.38 11.08
C PRO A 31 -6.30 -26.24 12.10
N ILE A 32 -7.46 -26.15 12.78
CA ILE A 32 -7.69 -25.17 13.83
C ILE A 32 -7.54 -25.84 15.21
N PRO A 33 -6.67 -25.29 16.09
CA PRO A 33 -6.50 -25.80 17.44
C PRO A 33 -7.82 -25.85 18.23
N GLU A 34 -7.96 -26.89 19.04
CA GLU A 34 -9.20 -27.15 19.79
C GLU A 34 -9.61 -25.99 20.72
N GLU A 35 -8.64 -25.30 21.31
CA GLU A 35 -8.88 -24.12 22.16
C GLU A 35 -9.57 -22.97 21.39
N ILE A 36 -9.15 -22.77 20.15
CA ILE A 36 -9.73 -21.77 19.25
C ILE A 36 -11.15 -22.19 18.87
N LEU A 37 -11.36 -23.46 18.50
CA LEU A 37 -12.70 -23.98 18.19
C LEU A 37 -13.67 -23.75 19.34
N LYS A 38 -13.26 -24.04 20.59
CA LYS A 38 -14.05 -23.81 21.80
C LYS A 38 -14.34 -22.34 22.05
N THR A 39 -13.31 -21.48 21.95
CA THR A 39 -13.44 -20.03 22.19
C THR A 39 -14.44 -19.37 21.26
N TYR A 40 -14.40 -19.71 19.98
CA TYR A 40 -15.28 -19.13 18.96
C TYR A 40 -16.55 -19.92 18.69
N LYS A 41 -16.78 -21.00 19.46
CA LYS A 41 -17.94 -21.91 19.34
C LYS A 41 -18.08 -22.44 17.90
N LEU A 42 -17.00 -22.95 17.35
CA LEU A 42 -16.94 -23.52 16.01
C LEU A 42 -17.01 -25.05 16.09
N PRO A 43 -17.72 -25.71 15.17
CA PRO A 43 -17.67 -27.17 15.05
C PRO A 43 -16.28 -27.62 14.56
N ASN A 44 -15.85 -28.81 14.93
CA ASN A 44 -14.64 -29.41 14.34
C ASN A 44 -14.84 -29.68 12.84
N LEU A 45 -13.74 -29.93 12.12
CA LEU A 45 -13.72 -30.08 10.67
C LEU A 45 -14.70 -31.18 10.18
N ARG A 46 -14.72 -32.35 10.83
CA ARG A 46 -15.61 -33.46 10.45
C ARG A 46 -17.07 -33.07 10.62
N THR A 47 -17.42 -32.46 11.74
CA THR A 47 -18.79 -32.01 12.01
C THR A 47 -19.20 -30.92 11.01
N ALA A 48 -18.32 -29.96 10.73
CA ALA A 48 -18.58 -28.89 9.76
C ALA A 48 -18.80 -29.43 8.35
N LEU A 49 -17.99 -30.38 7.89
CA LEU A 49 -18.17 -31.05 6.60
C LEU A 49 -19.51 -31.78 6.51
N ILE A 50 -19.92 -32.47 7.58
CA ILE A 50 -21.24 -33.12 7.62
C ILE A 50 -22.35 -32.06 7.57
N TRP A 51 -22.25 -31.02 8.38
CA TRP A 51 -23.29 -29.99 8.50
C TRP A 51 -23.43 -29.12 7.25
N ILE A 52 -22.36 -28.85 6.51
CA ILE A 52 -22.47 -28.06 5.27
C ILE A 52 -23.17 -28.86 4.15
N HIS A 53 -23.00 -30.19 4.15
CA HIS A 53 -23.56 -31.07 3.10
C HIS A 53 -24.84 -31.79 3.53
N MET A 54 -25.07 -32.01 4.83
CA MET A 54 -26.21 -32.76 5.37
C MET A 54 -26.67 -32.13 6.70
N PRO A 55 -27.10 -30.86 6.69
CA PRO A 55 -27.56 -30.20 7.92
C PRO A 55 -28.89 -30.84 8.38
N LYS A 56 -29.04 -31.03 9.69
CA LYS A 56 -30.30 -31.47 10.30
C LYS A 56 -31.27 -30.30 10.48
N ASN A 57 -30.72 -29.10 10.69
CA ASN A 57 -31.47 -27.86 10.85
C ASN A 57 -30.68 -26.68 10.23
N PRO A 58 -31.29 -25.51 10.00
CA PRO A 58 -30.63 -24.34 9.42
C PRO A 58 -29.40 -23.86 10.23
N ASN A 59 -29.41 -24.02 11.56
CA ASN A 59 -28.30 -23.58 12.41
C ASN A 59 -27.02 -24.41 12.19
N ASP A 60 -27.15 -25.70 11.85
CA ASP A 60 -26.01 -26.55 11.51
C ASP A 60 -25.28 -26.00 10.28
N ALA A 61 -26.03 -25.65 9.23
CA ALA A 61 -25.45 -25.07 8.01
C ALA A 61 -24.79 -23.71 8.27
N LEU A 62 -25.39 -22.86 9.12
CA LEU A 62 -24.82 -21.58 9.51
C LEU A 62 -23.54 -21.76 10.32
N ALA A 63 -23.51 -22.69 11.28
CA ALA A 63 -22.31 -22.98 12.06
C ALA A 63 -21.17 -23.53 11.20
N ALA A 64 -21.48 -24.42 10.25
CA ALA A 64 -20.51 -24.94 9.29
C ALA A 64 -19.93 -23.81 8.39
N ARG A 65 -20.78 -22.94 7.85
CA ARG A 65 -20.34 -21.77 7.06
C ARG A 65 -19.45 -20.85 7.88
N LYS A 66 -19.83 -20.55 9.14
CA LYS A 66 -19.02 -19.76 10.05
C LYS A 66 -17.64 -20.38 10.26
N ARG A 67 -17.59 -21.70 10.45
CA ARG A 67 -16.34 -22.46 10.63
C ARG A 67 -15.41 -22.31 9.41
N PHE A 68 -15.93 -22.55 8.18
CA PHE A 68 -15.11 -22.47 6.97
C PHE A 68 -14.67 -21.05 6.66
N ALA A 69 -15.54 -20.06 6.85
CA ALA A 69 -15.15 -18.65 6.70
C ALA A 69 -14.06 -18.25 7.72
N PHE A 70 -14.16 -18.74 8.97
CA PHE A 70 -13.14 -18.52 9.98
C PHE A 70 -11.81 -19.17 9.58
N GLU A 71 -11.84 -20.43 9.13
CA GLU A 71 -10.65 -21.17 8.72
C GLU A 71 -9.89 -20.47 7.58
N GLU A 72 -10.61 -20.06 6.54
CA GLU A 72 -10.01 -19.34 5.41
C GLU A 72 -9.24 -18.11 5.88
N ILE A 73 -9.87 -17.27 6.72
CA ILE A 73 -9.23 -16.05 7.25
C ILE A 73 -8.10 -16.42 8.22
N PHE A 74 -8.27 -17.42 9.05
CA PHE A 74 -7.27 -17.87 10.03
C PHE A 74 -5.98 -18.33 9.34
N LEU A 75 -6.09 -19.16 8.31
CA LEU A 75 -4.93 -19.65 7.54
C LEU A 75 -4.20 -18.51 6.83
N ILE A 76 -4.93 -17.60 6.20
CA ILE A 76 -4.36 -16.39 5.57
C ILE A 76 -3.60 -15.55 6.61
N GLN A 77 -4.18 -15.35 7.80
CA GLN A 77 -3.53 -14.57 8.87
C GLN A 77 -2.30 -15.28 9.43
N LEU A 78 -2.36 -16.60 9.60
CA LEU A 78 -1.23 -17.37 10.07
C LEU A 78 -0.03 -17.27 9.11
N GLU A 79 -0.26 -17.47 7.82
CA GLU A 79 0.77 -17.32 6.79
C GLU A 79 1.40 -15.91 6.81
N ARG A 80 0.58 -14.87 6.98
CA ARG A 80 1.06 -13.49 7.05
C ARG A 80 1.88 -13.21 8.31
N GLN A 81 1.46 -13.73 9.45
CA GLN A 81 2.21 -13.58 10.71
C GLN A 81 3.55 -14.31 10.64
N GLN A 82 3.61 -15.46 10.01
CA GLN A 82 4.87 -16.16 9.73
C GLN A 82 5.79 -15.34 8.84
N ALA A 83 5.28 -14.84 7.70
CA ALA A 83 6.06 -13.99 6.80
C ALA A 83 6.54 -12.68 7.49
N ARG A 84 5.72 -12.13 8.40
CA ARG A 84 6.11 -10.97 9.21
C ARG A 84 7.23 -11.32 10.19
N ALA A 85 7.12 -12.44 10.91
CA ALA A 85 8.16 -12.90 11.82
C ALA A 85 9.50 -13.10 11.10
N GLU A 86 9.50 -13.78 9.96
CA GLU A 86 10.66 -13.96 9.11
C GLU A 86 11.25 -12.63 8.60
N SER A 87 10.40 -11.63 8.34
CA SER A 87 10.86 -10.31 7.92
C SER A 87 11.54 -9.55 9.05
N LEU A 88 11.07 -9.69 10.29
CA LEU A 88 11.65 -9.04 11.46
C LEU A 88 13.06 -9.56 11.82
N GLU A 89 13.39 -10.79 11.41
CA GLU A 89 14.73 -11.36 11.60
C GLU A 89 15.77 -10.80 10.62
N LYS A 90 15.32 -10.13 9.56
CA LYS A 90 16.20 -9.59 8.51
C LYS A 90 16.68 -8.19 8.87
N ALA A 91 17.90 -7.87 8.46
CA ALA A 91 18.47 -6.55 8.69
C ALA A 91 17.92 -5.51 7.71
N ALA A 92 17.66 -4.30 8.22
CA ALA A 92 17.35 -3.12 7.43
C ALA A 92 18.35 -2.00 7.71
N PHE A 93 18.34 -0.96 6.88
CA PHE A 93 19.10 0.25 7.15
C PHE A 93 18.50 0.98 8.37
N VAL A 94 19.32 1.23 9.38
CA VAL A 94 18.93 2.07 10.52
C VAL A 94 19.00 3.53 10.09
N ILE A 95 17.89 4.25 10.25
CA ILE A 95 17.78 5.67 9.96
C ILE A 95 17.43 6.34 11.28
N ASP A 96 18.48 6.80 11.97
CA ASP A 96 18.35 7.46 13.28
C ASP A 96 18.14 8.96 13.06
N LYS A 97 16.89 9.37 12.95
CA LYS A 97 16.44 10.76 12.81
C LYS A 97 15.34 11.05 13.82
N SER A 98 15.53 12.10 14.59
CA SER A 98 14.50 12.61 15.50
C SER A 98 13.51 13.53 14.79
N LEU A 99 12.38 13.82 15.42
CA LEU A 99 11.45 14.85 14.92
C LEU A 99 12.13 16.23 14.81
N ALA A 100 13.04 16.56 15.71
CA ALA A 100 13.79 17.82 15.65
C ALA A 100 14.64 17.95 14.39
N ASP A 101 15.22 16.84 13.89
CA ASP A 101 15.99 16.83 12.64
C ASP A 101 15.10 17.01 11.40
N ILE A 102 13.83 16.64 11.50
CA ILE A 102 12.88 16.66 10.40
C ILE A 102 12.02 17.93 10.38
N GLU A 103 11.80 18.55 11.54
CA GLU A 103 10.96 19.74 11.68
C GLU A 103 11.33 20.90 10.73
N PRO A 104 12.62 21.23 10.49
CA PRO A 104 13.00 22.26 9.52
C PRO A 104 12.55 21.98 8.09
N PHE A 105 12.46 20.69 7.72
CA PHE A 105 11.94 20.27 6.43
C PHE A 105 10.41 20.40 6.36
N ILE A 106 9.68 19.98 7.40
CA ILE A 106 8.22 20.07 7.49
C ILE A 106 7.76 21.53 7.46
N LYS A 107 8.46 22.44 8.15
CA LYS A 107 8.15 23.89 8.17
C LYS A 107 8.23 24.57 6.79
N ARG A 108 8.85 23.94 5.79
CA ARG A 108 8.92 24.45 4.41
C ARG A 108 7.73 24.03 3.53
N PHE A 109 6.85 23.19 4.01
CA PHE A 109 5.65 22.87 3.27
C PHE A 109 4.74 24.09 3.12
N PRO A 110 4.01 24.24 1.99
CA PRO A 110 3.11 25.37 1.77
C PRO A 110 1.83 25.29 2.62
N PHE A 111 1.82 24.45 3.65
CA PHE A 111 0.72 24.22 4.58
C PHE A 111 1.28 23.80 5.95
N ILE A 112 0.46 23.96 6.98
CA ILE A 112 0.79 23.50 8.34
C ILE A 112 0.45 22.00 8.41
N ALA A 113 1.42 21.21 8.89
CA ALA A 113 1.21 19.78 9.09
C ALA A 113 0.12 19.53 10.16
N THR A 114 -0.78 18.60 9.90
CA THR A 114 -1.82 18.20 10.87
C THR A 114 -1.21 17.30 11.96
N ASP A 115 -1.94 17.15 13.07
CA ASP A 115 -1.51 16.23 14.13
C ASP A 115 -1.46 14.78 13.65
N ALA A 116 -2.39 14.37 12.76
CA ALA A 116 -2.37 13.05 12.14
C ALA A 116 -1.10 12.83 11.30
N GLN A 117 -0.67 13.82 10.52
CA GLN A 117 0.58 13.75 9.76
C GLN A 117 1.80 13.66 10.68
N ASN A 118 1.82 14.45 11.76
CA ASN A 118 2.92 14.41 12.76
C ASN A 118 2.97 13.07 13.48
N ARG A 119 1.83 12.49 13.86
CA ARG A 119 1.75 11.13 14.44
C ARG A 119 2.28 10.07 13.45
N ALA A 120 1.90 10.17 12.17
CA ALA A 120 2.36 9.25 11.14
C ALA A 120 3.88 9.34 10.92
N ILE A 121 4.43 10.56 10.82
CA ILE A 121 5.88 10.79 10.68
C ILE A 121 6.62 10.21 11.88
N LYS A 122 6.17 10.49 13.10
CA LYS A 122 6.79 9.95 14.32
C LYS A 122 6.79 8.43 14.34
N ALA A 123 5.69 7.78 13.92
CA ALA A 123 5.60 6.32 13.84
C ALA A 123 6.61 5.75 12.82
N ILE A 124 6.75 6.38 11.64
CA ILE A 124 7.72 5.97 10.62
C ILE A 124 9.16 6.13 11.12
N LEU A 125 9.50 7.27 11.75
CA LEU A 125 10.84 7.48 12.29
C LEU A 125 11.18 6.48 13.39
N ASN A 126 10.23 6.17 14.26
CA ASN A 126 10.42 5.14 15.29
C ASN A 126 10.69 3.76 14.68
N ASP A 127 10.01 3.41 13.57
CA ASP A 127 10.27 2.14 12.89
C ASP A 127 11.62 2.12 12.19
N PHE A 128 12.04 3.23 11.61
CA PHE A 128 13.35 3.39 10.98
C PHE A 128 14.53 3.15 11.92
N ALA A 129 14.37 3.46 13.18
CA ALA A 129 15.41 3.28 14.21
C ALA A 129 15.56 1.83 14.70
N LYS A 130 14.59 0.92 14.41
CA LYS A 130 14.56 -0.43 14.99
C LYS A 130 15.56 -1.43 14.41
N GLY A 131 16.14 -1.15 13.24
CA GLY A 131 17.13 -2.04 12.58
C GLY A 131 16.54 -3.24 11.84
N HIS A 132 15.22 -3.44 11.88
CA HIS A 132 14.48 -4.40 11.06
C HIS A 132 13.58 -3.67 10.06
N PRO A 133 13.15 -4.32 8.96
CA PRO A 133 12.32 -3.69 7.95
C PRO A 133 10.99 -3.19 8.51
N MET A 134 10.68 -1.92 8.30
CA MET A 134 9.33 -1.40 8.47
C MET A 134 8.43 -1.93 7.35
N SER A 135 7.22 -2.33 7.68
CA SER A 135 6.17 -2.65 6.71
C SER A 135 4.89 -1.94 7.15
N ARG A 136 4.58 -0.77 6.53
CA ARG A 136 3.52 0.12 7.00
C ARG A 136 2.56 0.53 5.90
N LEU A 137 1.26 0.55 6.22
CA LEU A 137 0.20 1.09 5.38
C LEU A 137 -0.24 2.46 5.92
N LEU A 138 -0.06 3.49 5.09
CA LEU A 138 -0.56 4.84 5.34
C LEU A 138 -1.88 5.04 4.60
N GLU A 139 -2.96 5.05 5.34
CA GLU A 139 -4.31 5.27 4.83
C GLU A 139 -4.75 6.70 5.11
N GLY A 140 -5.40 7.32 4.15
CA GLY A 140 -5.96 8.65 4.32
C GLY A 140 -6.64 9.12 3.04
N ASP A 141 -7.62 9.97 3.16
CA ASP A 141 -8.41 10.46 2.04
C ASP A 141 -7.54 11.24 1.01
N VAL A 142 -8.08 11.49 -0.16
CA VAL A 142 -7.40 12.32 -1.19
C VAL A 142 -7.17 13.72 -0.62
N GLY A 143 -5.90 14.14 -0.61
CA GLY A 143 -5.50 15.46 -0.06
C GLY A 143 -5.27 15.48 1.46
N SER A 144 -5.27 14.36 2.17
CA SER A 144 -4.85 14.27 3.58
C SER A 144 -3.34 14.50 3.81
N GLY A 145 -2.56 14.59 2.72
CA GLY A 145 -1.13 14.86 2.77
C GLY A 145 -0.25 13.60 2.82
N LYS A 146 -0.71 12.45 2.37
CA LYS A 146 0.09 11.22 2.25
C LYS A 146 1.43 11.44 1.57
N THR A 147 1.42 12.19 0.45
CA THR A 147 2.65 12.52 -0.30
C THR A 147 3.64 13.33 0.54
N ALA A 148 3.18 14.23 1.41
CA ALA A 148 4.04 15.01 2.31
C ALA A 148 4.68 14.13 3.38
N VAL A 149 3.93 13.19 3.96
CA VAL A 149 4.45 12.19 4.90
C VAL A 149 5.50 11.31 4.22
N ALA A 150 5.23 10.82 3.01
CA ALA A 150 6.18 10.02 2.23
C ALA A 150 7.43 10.83 1.83
N ALA A 151 7.28 12.11 1.47
CA ALA A 151 8.40 13.00 1.18
C ALA A 151 9.26 13.24 2.44
N THR A 152 8.64 13.36 3.60
CA THR A 152 9.35 13.49 4.89
C THR A 152 10.13 12.22 5.22
N ALA A 153 9.55 11.04 5.00
CA ALA A 153 10.26 9.77 5.14
C ALA A 153 11.44 9.67 4.15
N ALA A 154 11.23 10.05 2.89
CA ALA A 154 12.30 10.09 1.89
C ALA A 154 13.40 11.12 2.23
N TYR A 155 13.05 12.24 2.86
CA TYR A 155 14.01 13.22 3.37
C TYR A 155 14.89 12.61 4.49
N ALA A 156 14.28 11.92 5.45
CA ALA A 156 15.02 11.24 6.51
C ALA A 156 16.02 10.23 5.92
N VAL A 157 15.61 9.47 4.91
CA VAL A 157 16.46 8.51 4.19
C VAL A 157 17.59 9.22 3.44
N ALA A 158 17.27 10.21 2.60
CA ALA A 158 18.23 10.88 1.72
C ALA A 158 19.26 11.71 2.49
N THR A 159 18.96 12.14 3.72
CA THR A 159 19.89 12.84 4.61
C THR A 159 20.65 11.91 5.56
N SER A 160 20.42 10.59 5.46
CA SER A 160 21.14 9.58 6.23
C SER A 160 22.23 8.93 5.37
N LYS A 161 23.32 8.52 6.02
CA LYS A 161 24.47 7.89 5.36
C LYS A 161 24.41 6.38 5.54
N PRO A 162 24.96 5.59 4.60
CA PRO A 162 25.14 4.17 4.80
C PRO A 162 26.02 3.88 6.03
N LYS A 163 25.72 2.79 6.75
CA LYS A 163 26.45 2.42 7.96
C LYS A 163 27.95 2.28 7.68
N GLY A 164 28.78 2.90 8.51
CA GLY A 164 30.24 2.86 8.39
C GLY A 164 30.83 3.73 7.26
N GLN A 165 30.02 4.58 6.62
CA GLN A 165 30.48 5.50 5.57
C GLN A 165 30.20 6.95 5.94
N ASN A 166 31.18 7.83 5.71
CA ASN A 166 31.04 9.27 5.92
C ASN A 166 30.55 10.02 4.66
N PHE A 167 30.32 9.30 3.56
CA PHE A 167 29.87 9.81 2.26
C PHE A 167 28.74 8.95 1.70
N GLY A 168 28.07 9.47 0.67
CA GLY A 168 26.92 8.80 0.05
C GLY A 168 25.61 9.08 0.77
N THR A 169 24.51 8.68 0.14
CA THR A 169 23.15 8.82 0.66
C THR A 169 22.44 7.47 0.57
N LEU A 170 21.52 7.23 1.49
CA LEU A 170 20.54 6.17 1.33
C LEU A 170 19.51 6.57 0.26
N GLN A 171 18.92 5.59 -0.40
CA GLN A 171 18.06 5.80 -1.55
C GLN A 171 16.61 5.42 -1.27
N THR A 172 15.69 6.16 -1.91
CA THR A 172 14.24 5.91 -1.89
C THR A 172 13.74 5.58 -3.29
N ALA A 173 12.97 4.52 -3.43
CA ALA A 173 12.16 4.22 -4.61
C ALA A 173 10.71 4.60 -4.34
N TYR A 174 10.12 5.46 -5.17
CA TYR A 174 8.72 5.88 -5.06
C TYR A 174 7.94 5.39 -6.28
N MET A 175 7.05 4.43 -6.08
CA MET A 175 6.27 3.80 -7.14
C MET A 175 4.84 4.35 -7.19
N ALA A 176 4.48 4.90 -8.35
CA ALA A 176 3.14 5.39 -8.66
C ALA A 176 2.44 4.49 -9.69
N PRO A 177 1.10 4.38 -9.65
CA PRO A 177 0.36 3.47 -10.53
C PRO A 177 0.33 3.89 -12.01
N THR A 178 0.44 5.18 -12.30
CA THR A 178 0.39 5.74 -13.66
C THR A 178 1.53 6.70 -13.91
N GLU A 179 1.87 6.94 -15.18
CA GLU A 179 2.90 7.92 -15.55
C GLU A 179 2.51 9.35 -15.18
N ILE A 180 1.23 9.68 -15.26
CA ILE A 180 0.73 11.01 -14.88
C ILE A 180 0.98 11.24 -13.39
N LEU A 181 0.63 10.29 -12.54
CA LEU A 181 0.89 10.38 -11.10
C LEU A 181 2.39 10.37 -10.79
N ALA A 182 3.19 9.55 -11.49
CA ALA A 182 4.64 9.56 -11.31
C ALA A 182 5.24 10.94 -11.62
N ARG A 183 4.80 11.62 -12.68
CA ARG A 183 5.22 12.99 -13.01
C ARG A 183 4.76 14.00 -11.97
N GLN A 184 3.52 13.92 -11.50
CA GLN A 184 3.00 14.81 -10.44
C GLN A 184 3.78 14.65 -9.14
N HIS A 185 4.10 13.41 -8.75
CA HIS A 185 4.92 13.14 -7.57
C HIS A 185 6.36 13.64 -7.76
N PHE A 186 6.96 13.44 -8.93
CA PHE A 186 8.29 13.96 -9.25
C PHE A 186 8.33 15.49 -9.08
N GLU A 187 7.35 16.22 -9.61
CA GLU A 187 7.24 17.67 -9.46
C GLU A 187 6.99 18.09 -8.00
N SER A 188 6.19 17.33 -7.26
CA SER A 188 5.97 17.57 -5.83
C SER A 188 7.27 17.40 -5.03
N PHE A 189 8.02 16.34 -5.31
CA PHE A 189 9.33 16.12 -4.68
C PHE A 189 10.32 17.22 -5.03
N ILE A 190 10.35 17.72 -6.27
CA ILE A 190 11.18 18.88 -6.64
C ILE A 190 10.83 20.07 -5.76
N LYS A 191 9.54 20.42 -5.62
CA LYS A 191 9.10 21.53 -4.77
C LYS A 191 9.55 21.39 -3.31
N TYR A 192 9.46 20.19 -2.75
CA TYR A 192 9.84 19.95 -1.36
C TYR A 192 11.35 19.93 -1.16
N PHE A 193 12.13 19.47 -2.14
CA PHE A 193 13.56 19.21 -2.03
C PHE A 193 14.45 20.25 -2.74
N SER A 194 13.88 21.24 -3.44
CA SER A 194 14.64 22.21 -4.25
C SER A 194 15.75 22.94 -3.52
N HIS A 195 15.65 23.08 -2.21
CA HIS A 195 16.66 23.75 -1.35
C HIS A 195 17.78 22.83 -0.85
N LEU A 196 17.74 21.54 -1.23
CA LEU A 196 18.68 20.53 -0.77
C LEU A 196 19.58 20.05 -1.93
N PRO A 197 20.84 19.68 -1.67
CA PRO A 197 21.73 19.12 -2.66
C PRO A 197 21.39 17.64 -2.93
N ILE A 198 20.13 17.34 -3.30
CA ILE A 198 19.61 15.99 -3.51
C ILE A 198 19.20 15.83 -4.96
N ASN A 199 19.68 14.77 -5.60
CA ASN A 199 19.28 14.42 -6.94
C ASN A 199 18.03 13.51 -6.94
N ILE A 200 17.02 13.90 -7.73
CA ILE A 200 15.77 13.17 -7.90
C ILE A 200 15.69 12.69 -9.36
N GLY A 201 15.36 11.42 -9.56
CA GLY A 201 15.13 10.83 -10.87
C GLY A 201 13.66 10.50 -11.10
N LEU A 202 13.24 10.57 -12.37
CA LEU A 202 11.96 10.04 -12.84
C LEU A 202 12.23 8.97 -13.89
N ILE A 203 11.56 7.81 -13.78
CA ILE A 203 11.61 6.73 -14.75
C ILE A 203 10.19 6.27 -15.11
N THR A 204 9.82 6.43 -16.38
CA THR A 204 8.53 6.01 -16.92
C THR A 204 8.72 5.27 -18.25
N GLY A 205 7.65 4.76 -18.83
CA GLY A 205 7.68 4.18 -20.18
C GLY A 205 7.97 5.22 -21.26
N SER A 206 7.49 6.46 -21.08
CA SER A 206 7.64 7.56 -22.01
C SER A 206 8.96 8.33 -21.92
N GLY A 207 9.79 8.11 -20.88
CA GLY A 207 11.08 8.77 -20.75
C GLY A 207 11.63 8.84 -19.33
N CYS A 208 12.80 9.45 -19.21
CA CYS A 208 13.51 9.62 -17.96
C CYS A 208 13.91 11.08 -17.74
N ARG A 209 13.86 11.55 -16.48
CA ARG A 209 14.21 12.92 -16.08
C ARG A 209 15.09 12.92 -14.86
N LYS A 210 15.90 13.98 -14.74
CA LYS A 210 16.72 14.23 -13.55
C LYS A 210 16.56 15.67 -13.07
N PHE A 211 16.43 15.84 -11.76
CA PHE A 211 16.52 17.10 -11.03
C PHE A 211 17.70 17.05 -10.06
N PRO A 212 18.46 18.13 -9.86
CA PRO A 212 18.42 19.37 -10.62
C PRO A 212 19.04 19.20 -12.01
N SER A 213 18.67 20.10 -12.93
CA SER A 213 19.32 20.22 -14.22
C SER A 213 20.68 20.88 -14.06
N LYS A 214 21.65 20.54 -14.92
CA LYS A 214 22.95 21.24 -14.97
C LYS A 214 22.85 22.68 -15.48
N ILE A 215 21.81 22.97 -16.31
CA ILE A 215 21.62 24.28 -16.94
C ILE A 215 20.73 25.17 -16.07
N ASN A 216 19.72 24.58 -15.42
CA ASN A 216 18.78 25.29 -14.56
C ASN A 216 18.64 24.53 -13.23
N SER A 217 19.25 25.05 -12.18
CA SER A 217 19.23 24.40 -10.84
C SER A 217 17.83 24.24 -10.26
N ASN A 218 16.86 25.03 -10.69
CA ASN A 218 15.46 24.96 -10.26
C ASN A 218 14.58 24.10 -11.18
N GLY A 219 15.15 23.56 -12.26
CA GLY A 219 14.45 22.74 -13.24
C GLY A 219 15.00 21.31 -13.34
N TRP A 220 14.32 20.54 -14.13
CA TRP A 220 14.75 19.19 -14.49
C TRP A 220 15.22 19.13 -15.95
N THR A 221 15.89 18.04 -16.32
CA THR A 221 16.30 17.77 -17.70
C THR A 221 15.94 16.35 -18.10
N ASP A 222 15.58 16.16 -19.37
CA ASP A 222 15.42 14.83 -19.95
C ASP A 222 16.79 14.16 -20.11
N ILE A 223 16.86 12.89 -19.81
CA ILE A 223 18.11 12.10 -19.86
C ILE A 223 17.84 10.72 -20.44
N SER A 224 18.90 10.08 -20.96
CA SER A 224 18.79 8.71 -21.42
C SER A 224 18.55 7.76 -20.25
N ARG A 225 17.78 6.69 -20.50
CA ARG A 225 17.52 5.64 -19.50
C ARG A 225 18.82 5.00 -18.97
N SER A 226 19.77 4.76 -19.87
CA SER A 226 21.06 4.17 -19.50
C SER A 226 21.84 5.04 -18.52
N GLN A 227 21.83 6.37 -18.74
CA GLN A 227 22.50 7.31 -17.85
C GLN A 227 21.81 7.40 -16.48
N LEU A 228 20.47 7.45 -16.45
CA LEU A 228 19.72 7.43 -15.19
C LEU A 228 20.05 6.18 -14.38
N LEU A 229 20.03 5.00 -15.01
CA LEU A 229 20.33 3.73 -14.34
C LEU A 229 21.74 3.67 -13.78
N LYS A 230 22.74 4.25 -14.48
CA LYS A 230 24.11 4.38 -13.95
C LYS A 230 24.12 5.24 -12.67
N TRP A 231 23.44 6.38 -12.66
CA TRP A 231 23.39 7.25 -11.50
C TRP A 231 22.57 6.66 -10.31
N VAL A 232 21.57 5.83 -10.59
CA VAL A 232 20.88 5.08 -9.55
C VAL A 232 21.82 4.03 -8.95
N ALA A 233 22.55 3.30 -9.78
CA ALA A 233 23.48 2.28 -9.34
C ALA A 233 24.74 2.83 -8.63
N SER A 234 25.16 4.05 -8.94
CA SER A 234 26.26 4.74 -8.23
C SER A 234 25.82 5.34 -6.89
N GLY A 235 24.50 5.50 -6.67
CA GLY A 235 23.95 6.17 -5.47
C GLY A 235 23.80 7.69 -5.61
N GLU A 236 24.05 8.25 -6.81
CA GLU A 236 23.87 9.69 -7.05
C GLU A 236 22.41 10.15 -7.01
N ILE A 237 21.47 9.29 -7.41
CA ILE A 237 20.03 9.55 -7.32
C ILE A 237 19.55 9.10 -5.94
N ALA A 238 19.20 10.02 -5.07
CA ALA A 238 18.70 9.73 -3.74
C ALA A 238 17.22 9.33 -3.74
N VAL A 239 16.41 9.91 -4.63
CA VAL A 239 14.98 9.57 -4.78
C VAL A 239 14.70 9.24 -6.24
N LEU A 240 14.23 8.04 -6.51
CA LEU A 240 13.79 7.63 -7.84
C LEU A 240 12.27 7.42 -7.84
N VAL A 241 11.57 8.30 -8.57
CA VAL A 241 10.12 8.20 -8.78
C VAL A 241 9.86 7.48 -10.09
N GLY A 242 8.86 6.60 -10.13
CA GLY A 242 8.51 5.92 -11.37
C GLY A 242 7.25 5.07 -11.26
N THR A 243 6.96 4.35 -12.34
CA THR A 243 5.89 3.37 -12.40
C THR A 243 6.44 1.96 -12.12
N HIS A 244 5.74 0.91 -12.58
CA HIS A 244 6.25 -0.46 -12.56
C HIS A 244 7.63 -0.64 -13.23
N ALA A 245 8.12 0.37 -13.96
CA ALA A 245 9.48 0.39 -14.49
C ALA A 245 10.55 0.24 -13.38
N LEU A 246 10.26 0.65 -12.15
CA LEU A 246 11.14 0.49 -10.98
C LEU A 246 11.40 -0.98 -10.61
N ILE A 247 10.48 -1.89 -10.92
CA ILE A 247 10.58 -3.31 -10.57
C ILE A 247 11.46 -4.09 -11.57
N GLN A 248 11.78 -3.49 -12.72
CA GLN A 248 12.56 -4.17 -13.76
C GLN A 248 13.94 -4.55 -13.26
N LYS A 249 14.47 -5.69 -13.74
CA LYS A 249 15.79 -6.22 -13.36
C LYS A 249 16.94 -5.26 -13.64
N SER A 250 16.76 -4.36 -14.60
CA SER A 250 17.75 -3.34 -14.99
C SER A 250 17.92 -2.22 -13.97
N VAL A 251 16.93 -1.99 -13.09
CA VAL A 251 17.00 -0.96 -12.03
C VAL A 251 17.71 -1.58 -10.83
N LYS A 252 18.92 -1.12 -10.57
CA LYS A 252 19.74 -1.55 -9.42
C LYS A 252 20.04 -0.33 -8.57
N PHE A 253 19.66 -0.36 -7.31
CA PHE A 253 20.03 0.66 -6.34
C PHE A 253 21.32 0.26 -5.61
N LYS A 254 22.12 1.24 -5.24
CA LYS A 254 23.32 1.00 -4.41
C LYS A 254 22.93 0.72 -2.95
N HIS A 255 22.07 1.57 -2.39
CA HIS A 255 21.65 1.51 -0.98
C HIS A 255 20.15 1.85 -0.87
N LEU A 256 19.27 0.99 -1.40
CA LEU A 256 17.82 1.17 -1.28
C LEU A 256 17.41 0.97 0.18
N ALA A 257 16.99 2.02 0.85
CA ALA A 257 16.55 1.95 2.24
C ALA A 257 15.04 2.11 2.41
N LEU A 258 14.34 2.76 1.45
CA LEU A 258 12.90 2.95 1.50
C LEU A 258 12.26 2.67 0.15
N ALA A 259 11.22 1.86 0.16
CA ALA A 259 10.30 1.66 -0.95
C ALA A 259 8.93 2.24 -0.58
N VAL A 260 8.46 3.22 -1.36
CA VAL A 260 7.12 3.79 -1.23
C VAL A 260 6.26 3.27 -2.39
N VAL A 261 5.07 2.78 -2.08
CA VAL A 261 4.11 2.27 -3.07
C VAL A 261 2.80 3.04 -2.92
N ASP A 262 2.52 3.88 -3.90
CA ASP A 262 1.28 4.66 -3.93
C ASP A 262 0.15 3.85 -4.57
N GLU A 263 -1.09 4.00 -4.03
CA GLU A 263 -2.28 3.26 -4.46
C GLU A 263 -2.03 1.73 -4.48
N GLN A 264 -1.69 1.20 -3.33
CA GLN A 264 -1.27 -0.20 -3.12
C GLN A 264 -2.18 -1.25 -3.79
N HIS A 265 -3.49 -1.01 -3.84
CA HIS A 265 -4.46 -1.94 -4.44
C HIS A 265 -4.23 -2.20 -5.93
N ARG A 266 -3.49 -1.34 -6.64
CA ARG A 266 -3.12 -1.50 -8.05
C ARG A 266 -1.86 -2.34 -8.26
N PHE A 267 -1.19 -2.76 -7.19
CA PHE A 267 0.02 -3.56 -7.25
C PHE A 267 -0.15 -4.89 -6.52
N GLY A 268 0.12 -5.98 -7.18
CA GLY A 268 0.10 -7.31 -6.57
C GLY A 268 1.21 -7.50 -5.51
N THR A 269 1.00 -8.42 -4.56
CA THR A 269 1.98 -8.77 -3.52
C THR A 269 3.33 -9.17 -4.11
N ALA A 270 3.33 -9.95 -5.22
CA ALA A 270 4.53 -10.34 -5.93
C ALA A 270 5.34 -9.16 -6.51
N GLN A 271 4.68 -8.07 -6.91
CA GLN A 271 5.37 -6.88 -7.43
C GLN A 271 6.06 -6.10 -6.31
N ARG A 272 5.41 -5.99 -5.14
CA ARG A 272 6.00 -5.37 -3.94
C ARG A 272 7.21 -6.16 -3.45
N GLN A 273 7.08 -7.48 -3.36
CA GLN A 273 8.19 -8.37 -2.98
C GLN A 273 9.38 -8.24 -3.94
N LYS A 274 9.16 -8.13 -5.25
CA LYS A 274 10.24 -7.93 -6.23
C LYS A 274 10.99 -6.61 -6.05
N LEU A 275 10.36 -5.56 -5.54
CA LEU A 275 11.04 -4.30 -5.23
C LEU A 275 11.93 -4.44 -4.00
N VAL A 276 11.48 -5.24 -3.02
CA VAL A 276 12.16 -5.44 -1.72
C VAL A 276 13.23 -6.52 -1.77
N SER A 277 13.02 -7.63 -2.50
CA SER A 277 13.84 -8.85 -2.43
C SER A 277 15.19 -8.81 -3.15
N LYS A 278 15.56 -7.69 -3.78
CA LYS A 278 16.76 -7.58 -4.62
C LYS A 278 18.04 -7.15 -3.88
N HIS A 279 17.98 -6.88 -2.59
CA HIS A 279 19.02 -6.21 -1.82
C HIS A 279 19.46 -7.05 -0.63
N GLU A 280 20.75 -6.93 -0.25
CA GLU A 280 21.31 -7.57 0.95
C GLU A 280 20.64 -7.08 2.23
N ALA A 281 20.38 -5.77 2.34
CA ALA A 281 19.53 -5.19 3.37
C ALA A 281 18.14 -4.97 2.79
N ILE A 282 17.11 -5.40 3.53
CA ILE A 282 15.72 -5.23 3.10
C ILE A 282 15.30 -3.76 3.31
N PRO A 283 14.80 -3.08 2.26
CA PRO A 283 14.31 -1.72 2.42
C PRO A 283 13.03 -1.68 3.27
N HIS A 284 12.85 -0.60 4.01
CA HIS A 284 11.58 -0.27 4.63
C HIS A 284 10.49 -0.11 3.56
N LEU A 285 9.28 -0.58 3.84
CA LEU A 285 8.14 -0.48 2.95
C LEU A 285 7.09 0.47 3.52
N LEU A 286 6.75 1.51 2.77
CA LEU A 286 5.62 2.40 3.02
C LEU A 286 4.61 2.27 1.89
N SER A 287 3.51 1.60 2.15
CA SER A 287 2.37 1.51 1.23
C SER A 287 1.37 2.60 1.54
N MET A 288 0.74 3.17 0.51
CA MET A 288 -0.26 4.23 0.67
C MET A 288 -1.54 3.87 -0.06
N THR A 289 -2.68 4.30 0.48
CA THR A 289 -3.99 4.17 -0.17
C THR A 289 -4.88 5.36 0.15
N ALA A 290 -5.68 5.78 -0.84
CA ALA A 290 -6.73 6.79 -0.65
C ALA A 290 -8.10 6.15 -0.42
N THR A 291 -8.27 4.86 -0.69
CA THR A 291 -9.54 4.18 -0.43
C THR A 291 -9.66 3.88 1.06
N PRO A 292 -10.73 4.37 1.72
CA PRO A 292 -10.97 3.99 3.11
C PRO A 292 -11.30 2.49 3.16
N ILE A 293 -10.45 1.73 3.84
CA ILE A 293 -10.63 0.29 4.02
C ILE A 293 -11.14 0.11 5.45
N PRO A 294 -12.31 -0.53 5.67
CA PRO A 294 -12.75 -0.83 7.03
C PRO A 294 -11.61 -1.50 7.81
N ARG A 295 -11.32 -1.01 9.01
CA ARG A 295 -10.17 -1.45 9.82
C ARG A 295 -10.08 -2.98 9.95
N THR A 296 -11.21 -3.64 10.12
CA THR A 296 -11.29 -5.11 10.17
C THR A 296 -10.86 -5.75 8.85
N LEU A 297 -11.27 -5.19 7.71
CA LEU A 297 -10.88 -5.67 6.40
C LEU A 297 -9.41 -5.34 6.10
N ALA A 298 -8.93 -4.17 6.51
CA ALA A 298 -7.52 -3.80 6.38
C ALA A 298 -6.61 -4.77 7.14
N LEU A 299 -6.95 -5.14 8.36
CA LEU A 299 -6.24 -6.14 9.14
C LEU A 299 -6.29 -7.54 8.50
N THR A 300 -7.38 -7.87 7.83
CA THR A 300 -7.54 -9.15 7.13
C THR A 300 -6.74 -9.19 5.83
N LEU A 301 -6.80 -8.13 5.03
CA LEU A 301 -6.14 -8.08 3.72
C LEU A 301 -4.65 -7.70 3.82
N TYR A 302 -4.26 -6.93 4.82
CA TYR A 302 -2.93 -6.34 5.00
C TYR A 302 -2.36 -6.58 6.39
N GLY A 303 -2.65 -7.73 6.99
CA GLY A 303 -2.21 -8.08 8.35
C GLY A 303 -0.69 -8.15 8.55
N ASP A 304 0.06 -8.11 7.45
CA ASP A 304 1.51 -7.96 7.40
C ASP A 304 1.99 -6.50 7.51
N LEU A 305 1.06 -5.52 7.43
CA LEU A 305 1.38 -4.09 7.46
C LEU A 305 0.88 -3.43 8.76
N ASP A 306 1.70 -2.57 9.35
CA ASP A 306 1.27 -1.70 10.44
C ASP A 306 0.42 -0.55 9.89
N LEU A 307 -0.83 -0.43 10.35
CA LEU A 307 -1.77 0.58 9.87
C LEU A 307 -1.53 1.93 10.53
N THR A 308 -1.47 2.97 9.72
CA THR A 308 -1.44 4.38 10.15
C THR A 308 -2.51 5.16 9.39
N LEU A 309 -3.38 5.85 10.14
CA LEU A 309 -4.49 6.61 9.57
C LEU A 309 -4.17 8.11 9.58
N LEU A 310 -4.43 8.77 8.44
CA LEU A 310 -4.50 10.22 8.33
C LEU A 310 -5.96 10.64 8.35
N ASP A 311 -6.51 10.75 9.54
CA ASP A 311 -7.92 11.03 9.83
C ASP A 311 -8.25 12.53 9.90
N GLU A 312 -7.28 13.38 9.56
CA GLU A 312 -7.41 14.83 9.55
C GLU A 312 -7.12 15.40 8.16
N MET A 313 -7.85 16.46 7.80
CA MET A 313 -7.60 17.23 6.59
C MET A 313 -6.82 18.50 6.90
N PRO A 314 -5.83 18.89 6.05
CA PRO A 314 -5.14 20.17 6.20
C PRO A 314 -6.10 21.35 6.19
N ALA A 315 -5.83 22.36 7.01
CA ALA A 315 -6.63 23.57 7.11
C ALA A 315 -6.74 24.30 5.75
N GLY A 316 -7.89 24.93 5.50
CA GLY A 316 -8.14 25.72 4.28
C GLY A 316 -8.72 24.91 3.10
N ARG A 317 -8.93 23.62 3.23
CA ARG A 317 -9.60 22.82 2.19
C ARG A 317 -11.09 23.17 2.12
N LYS A 318 -11.57 23.51 0.92
CA LYS A 318 -13.00 23.74 0.70
C LYS A 318 -13.77 22.43 0.86
N LYS A 319 -14.91 22.50 1.55
CA LYS A 319 -15.81 21.34 1.71
C LYS A 319 -16.35 20.94 0.34
N ILE A 320 -16.25 19.64 0.02
CA ILE A 320 -16.85 19.08 -1.19
C ILE A 320 -18.35 18.96 -0.94
N ILE A 321 -19.15 19.48 -1.87
CA ILE A 321 -20.60 19.38 -1.85
C ILE A 321 -20.99 18.31 -2.86
N THR A 322 -21.63 17.25 -2.37
CA THR A 322 -22.16 16.16 -3.22
C THR A 322 -23.69 16.22 -3.18
N GLU A 323 -24.31 16.31 -4.36
CA GLU A 323 -25.77 16.34 -4.50
C GLU A 323 -26.25 15.18 -5.37
N ILE A 324 -27.27 14.47 -4.94
CA ILE A 324 -27.98 13.51 -5.78
C ILE A 324 -29.09 14.27 -6.53
N VAL A 325 -28.97 14.33 -7.86
CA VAL A 325 -29.92 15.05 -8.70
C VAL A 325 -30.91 14.07 -9.31
N VAL A 326 -32.17 14.15 -8.88
CA VAL A 326 -33.27 13.37 -9.47
C VAL A 326 -33.57 13.86 -10.90
N PRO A 327 -34.12 13.01 -11.80
CA PRO A 327 -34.39 13.37 -13.21
C PRO A 327 -35.15 14.68 -13.40
N ALA A 328 -36.13 14.97 -12.54
CA ALA A 328 -36.95 16.18 -12.59
C ALA A 328 -36.15 17.50 -12.32
N LYS A 329 -34.98 17.41 -11.65
CA LYS A 329 -34.11 18.57 -11.33
C LYS A 329 -32.88 18.68 -12.20
N ARG A 330 -32.78 17.90 -13.28
CA ARG A 330 -31.59 17.91 -14.19
C ARG A 330 -31.33 19.27 -14.79
N ASN A 331 -32.36 20.00 -15.19
CA ASN A 331 -32.19 21.32 -15.79
C ASN A 331 -31.53 22.32 -14.82
N ASN A 332 -31.93 22.32 -13.56
CA ASN A 332 -31.29 23.18 -12.54
C ASN A 332 -29.81 22.79 -12.31
N ALA A 333 -29.48 21.48 -12.38
CA ALA A 333 -28.10 21.05 -12.30
C ALA A 333 -27.26 21.51 -13.52
N TYR A 334 -27.84 21.47 -14.72
CA TYR A 334 -27.16 21.99 -15.91
C TYR A 334 -26.96 23.51 -15.86
N GLU A 335 -27.87 24.26 -15.27
CA GLU A 335 -27.70 25.70 -15.05
C GLU A 335 -26.54 25.97 -14.08
N LYS A 336 -26.50 25.29 -12.92
CA LYS A 336 -25.34 25.38 -12.00
C LYS A 336 -24.02 25.03 -12.69
N ILE A 337 -24.00 23.99 -13.52
CA ILE A 337 -22.81 23.59 -14.28
C ILE A 337 -22.38 24.71 -15.26
N ARG A 338 -23.33 25.35 -15.94
CA ARG A 338 -23.03 26.47 -16.85
C ARG A 338 -22.46 27.67 -16.10
N GLU A 339 -23.01 27.99 -14.92
CA GLU A 339 -22.48 29.06 -14.07
C GLU A 339 -21.04 28.79 -13.66
N GLU A 340 -20.72 27.54 -13.25
CA GLU A 340 -19.37 27.14 -12.88
C GLU A 340 -18.39 27.20 -14.07
N LEU A 341 -18.82 26.76 -15.25
CA LEU A 341 -18.02 26.85 -16.48
C LEU A 341 -17.78 28.32 -16.88
N ASN A 342 -18.79 29.18 -16.80
CA ASN A 342 -18.66 30.61 -17.08
C ASN A 342 -17.74 31.32 -16.07
N ALA A 343 -17.66 30.81 -14.83
CA ALA A 343 -16.69 31.24 -13.82
C ALA A 343 -15.25 30.72 -14.06
N GLY A 344 -14.99 30.04 -15.18
CA GLY A 344 -13.67 29.52 -15.56
C GLY A 344 -13.28 28.21 -14.86
N ARG A 345 -14.23 27.50 -14.25
CA ARG A 345 -13.99 26.20 -13.60
C ARG A 345 -14.07 25.06 -14.61
N GLN A 346 -13.45 23.94 -14.28
CA GLN A 346 -13.43 22.74 -15.13
C GLN A 346 -14.53 21.77 -14.73
N LEU A 347 -15.11 21.10 -15.71
CA LEU A 347 -16.11 20.04 -15.53
C LEU A 347 -15.55 18.71 -16.04
N PHE A 348 -15.71 17.65 -15.25
CA PHE A 348 -15.50 16.28 -15.66
C PHE A 348 -16.83 15.54 -15.70
N VAL A 349 -17.16 14.93 -16.81
CA VAL A 349 -18.35 14.08 -16.98
C VAL A 349 -17.88 12.62 -17.06
N ILE A 350 -18.42 11.78 -16.18
CA ILE A 350 -18.12 10.34 -16.16
C ILE A 350 -19.41 9.62 -16.57
N CYS A 351 -19.36 8.85 -17.66
CA CYS A 351 -20.47 8.06 -18.21
C CYS A 351 -20.26 6.58 -17.96
#